data_a7e30b8a2fd563ba87406378cc717170
#
_entry.id   a7e30b8a2fd563ba87406378cc717170
#
_cell.length_a   1.000
_cell.length_b   1.000
_cell.length_c   1.000
_cell.angle_alpha   90.00
_cell.angle_beta   90.00
_cell.angle_gamma   90.00
#
_symmetry.space_group_name_H-M   'P 1'
#
loop_
_entity.id
_entity.type
_entity.pdbx_description
1 polymer ?
#
loop_
_entity_poly.entity_id
_entity_poly.type
_entity_poly.pdbx_seq_one_letter_code
_entity_poly.pdbx_strand_id
1 'polypeptide(L)'
;MLRDLPALGRVSAMLLAAGLATTMLAGPAHASAQPPGLADFRTADGAYFTTVGGDLVDPYFVNKAFIVLLQARVDVRAELDGWLAWLLPRQRADGGFDRYCRAGDRDWTACRKADADDSTAATTIELLHLALRNGLLSDRVKSELPAVVRGSETMLAQLKNPETGIYQVFADTPTYYLMDNVEVYTALVASGRTKAADALASAIRHQFDQGRSWQPAFPRFEHQSFYPHVLARTFLWVPGVFTTRAEAGSDMASWMAQYGDRWRRRTDDHFAWGLVAWNLHQLAPIEAACWRHSVRPYSSAIGWTVLDAAVDVALQHSGIGVECPR
;
A
#
# COMPACT_ATOMS: atom_id res chain seq x y z
N MET A 1 -9.60 -13.89 -41.45
CA MET A 1 -10.46 -12.86 -42.07
C MET A 1 -10.16 -11.53 -41.37
N LEU A 2 -9.29 -10.76 -42.04
CA LEU A 2 -8.96 -9.38 -41.66
C LEU A 2 -10.06 -8.46 -42.25
N ARG A 3 -10.61 -7.53 -41.46
CA ARG A 3 -11.28 -6.33 -41.99
C ARG A 3 -11.26 -5.17 -40.96
N ASP A 4 -10.58 -4.11 -41.41
CA ASP A 4 -10.90 -2.68 -41.33
C ASP A 4 -10.76 -1.93 -40.00
N LEU A 5 -9.60 -1.28 -39.87
CA LEU A 5 -9.40 -0.09 -39.04
C LEU A 5 -9.53 1.17 -39.92
N PRO A 6 -10.24 2.23 -39.49
CA PRO A 6 -10.29 3.49 -40.23
C PRO A 6 -9.08 4.39 -39.89
N ALA A 7 -8.63 5.08 -40.92
CA ALA A 7 -7.51 6.01 -40.94
C ALA A 7 -7.75 7.28 -40.09
N LEU A 8 -6.77 7.67 -39.29
CA LEU A 8 -6.70 8.95 -38.59
C LEU A 8 -6.18 10.06 -39.52
N GLY A 9 -7.03 11.09 -39.68
CA GLY A 9 -6.72 12.28 -40.47
C GLY A 9 -5.63 13.15 -39.83
N ARG A 10 -4.71 13.60 -40.67
CA ARG A 10 -3.69 14.61 -40.35
C ARG A 10 -4.33 15.97 -40.17
N VAL A 11 -4.12 16.62 -39.03
CA VAL A 11 -4.41 18.02 -38.79
C VAL A 11 -3.09 18.79 -38.87
N SER A 12 -2.97 19.69 -39.83
CA SER A 12 -1.85 20.60 -40.02
C SER A 12 -1.85 21.71 -38.95
N ALA A 13 -0.74 21.88 -38.25
CA ALA A 13 -0.53 22.98 -37.32
C ALA A 13 0.03 24.19 -38.07
N MET A 14 -0.68 25.30 -38.06
CA MET A 14 -0.19 26.62 -38.44
C MET A 14 0.54 27.27 -37.27
N LEU A 15 1.82 27.59 -37.48
CA LEU A 15 2.66 28.38 -36.58
C LEU A 15 2.35 29.87 -36.76
N LEU A 16 1.86 30.52 -35.72
CA LEU A 16 1.88 31.96 -35.57
C LEU A 16 2.83 32.32 -34.43
N ALA A 17 3.96 32.88 -34.79
CA ALA A 17 4.93 33.50 -33.89
C ALA A 17 4.48 34.91 -33.53
N ALA A 18 4.03 35.15 -32.30
CA ALA A 18 3.89 36.49 -31.73
C ALA A 18 4.86 36.59 -30.52
N GLY A 19 5.89 37.39 -30.67
CA GLY A 19 6.80 37.71 -29.57
C GLY A 19 6.12 38.62 -28.53
N LEU A 20 6.06 38.12 -27.30
CA LEU A 20 5.75 38.89 -26.11
C LEU A 20 6.89 38.75 -25.13
N ALA A 21 7.59 39.88 -24.91
CA ALA A 21 8.59 40.01 -23.85
C ALA A 21 7.83 39.94 -22.50
N THR A 22 7.94 38.81 -21.82
CA THR A 22 7.37 38.62 -20.46
C THR A 22 8.46 38.99 -19.44
N THR A 23 8.28 40.13 -18.80
CA THR A 23 8.94 40.46 -17.53
C THR A 23 8.64 39.40 -16.52
N MET A 24 9.64 38.60 -16.12
CA MET A 24 9.52 37.66 -15.00
C MET A 24 9.38 38.46 -13.71
N LEU A 25 8.13 38.64 -13.28
CA LEU A 25 7.84 38.92 -11.88
C LEU A 25 8.16 37.65 -11.09
N ALA A 26 9.20 37.72 -10.25
CA ALA A 26 9.50 36.71 -9.25
C ALA A 26 8.23 36.56 -8.38
N GLY A 27 7.46 35.49 -8.61
CA GLY A 27 6.36 35.14 -7.77
C GLY A 27 6.82 34.86 -6.35
N PRO A 28 5.98 35.09 -5.33
CA PRO A 28 6.34 34.81 -3.95
C PRO A 28 6.79 33.35 -3.84
N ALA A 29 7.94 33.14 -3.17
CA ALA A 29 8.41 31.81 -2.82
C ALA A 29 7.24 31.06 -2.13
N HIS A 30 6.72 30.02 -2.78
CA HIS A 30 5.71 29.17 -2.16
C HIS A 30 6.35 28.56 -0.93
N ALA A 31 5.94 29.04 0.26
CA ALA A 31 6.18 28.29 1.48
C ALA A 31 5.71 26.86 1.20
N SER A 32 6.62 25.90 1.30
CA SER A 32 6.29 24.50 1.05
C SER A 32 5.16 24.11 2.00
N ALA A 33 3.94 23.99 1.49
CA ALA A 33 2.81 23.52 2.27
C ALA A 33 3.21 22.16 2.87
N GLN A 34 2.90 21.95 4.15
CA GLN A 34 3.09 20.63 4.74
C GLN A 34 2.26 19.61 3.96
N PRO A 35 2.77 18.37 3.77
CA PRO A 35 2.00 17.33 3.14
C PRO A 35 0.67 17.12 3.88
N PRO A 36 -0.43 16.79 3.17
CA PRO A 36 -1.69 16.43 3.81
C PRO A 36 -1.47 15.34 4.86
N GLY A 37 -1.97 15.60 6.06
CA GLY A 37 -1.93 14.63 7.15
C GLY A 37 -3.11 13.66 7.08
N LEU A 38 -3.15 12.69 8.00
CA LEU A 38 -4.20 11.66 8.03
C LEU A 38 -5.63 12.26 8.11
N ALA A 39 -5.79 13.39 8.80
CA ALA A 39 -7.06 14.07 8.96
C ALA A 39 -7.66 14.59 7.63
N ASP A 40 -6.81 14.92 6.66
CA ASP A 40 -7.25 15.47 5.36
C ASP A 40 -7.91 14.41 4.46
N PHE A 41 -7.76 13.14 4.79
CA PHE A 41 -8.38 12.02 4.10
C PHE A 41 -9.68 11.57 4.76
N ARG A 42 -9.91 11.97 6.02
CA ARG A 42 -11.01 11.48 6.84
C ARG A 42 -12.32 12.18 6.49
N THR A 43 -13.38 11.39 6.41
CA THR A 43 -14.75 11.87 6.30
C THR A 43 -15.42 11.96 7.67
N ALA A 44 -16.53 12.70 7.76
CA ALA A 44 -17.26 12.89 9.01
C ALA A 44 -17.84 11.57 9.58
N ASP A 45 -18.12 10.59 8.71
CA ASP A 45 -18.67 9.28 9.07
C ASP A 45 -17.58 8.22 9.39
N GLY A 46 -16.29 8.61 9.38
CA GLY A 46 -15.17 7.77 9.79
C GLY A 46 -14.47 7.02 8.66
N ALA A 47 -14.92 7.15 7.40
CA ALA A 47 -14.19 6.63 6.25
C ALA A 47 -12.92 7.45 5.96
N TYR A 48 -12.02 6.88 5.15
CA TYR A 48 -10.82 7.55 4.66
C TYR A 48 -10.75 7.40 3.15
N PHE A 49 -10.71 8.50 2.42
CA PHE A 49 -10.41 8.47 0.99
C PHE A 49 -9.00 7.94 0.74
N THR A 50 -8.83 7.23 -0.36
CA THR A 50 -7.50 6.77 -0.78
C THR A 50 -6.57 7.94 -1.12
N THR A 51 -7.13 9.02 -1.71
CA THR A 51 -6.42 10.27 -2.05
C THR A 51 -7.18 11.47 -1.54
N VAL A 52 -6.50 12.58 -1.24
CA VAL A 52 -7.14 13.83 -0.80
C VAL A 52 -8.08 14.36 -1.88
N GLY A 53 -9.30 14.68 -1.46
CA GLY A 53 -10.34 15.17 -2.39
C GLY A 53 -10.85 14.13 -3.38
N GLY A 54 -10.47 12.85 -3.21
CA GLY A 54 -11.00 11.73 -3.98
C GLY A 54 -12.41 11.34 -3.59
N ASP A 55 -12.94 10.37 -4.29
CA ASP A 55 -14.29 9.80 -4.09
C ASP A 55 -14.23 8.28 -3.78
N LEU A 56 -13.02 7.73 -3.71
CA LEU A 56 -12.76 6.30 -3.54
C LEU A 56 -12.16 6.00 -2.16
N VAL A 57 -12.71 4.99 -1.50
CA VAL A 57 -12.13 4.30 -0.34
C VAL A 57 -11.66 2.93 -0.78
N ASP A 58 -10.36 2.66 -0.63
CA ASP A 58 -9.79 1.34 -0.76
C ASP A 58 -9.40 0.82 0.63
N PRO A 59 -10.10 -0.20 1.16
CA PRO A 59 -9.82 -0.73 2.50
C PRO A 59 -8.38 -1.19 2.69
N TYR A 60 -7.73 -1.70 1.65
CA TYR A 60 -6.33 -2.11 1.72
C TYR A 60 -5.42 -0.94 2.13
N PHE A 61 -5.51 0.20 1.42
CA PHE A 61 -4.67 1.37 1.71
C PHE A 61 -4.89 1.90 3.13
N VAL A 62 -6.13 1.95 3.58
CA VAL A 62 -6.46 2.47 4.93
C VAL A 62 -6.02 1.49 6.02
N ASN A 63 -6.22 0.19 5.84
CA ASN A 63 -5.74 -0.83 6.77
C ASN A 63 -4.21 -0.78 6.90
N LYS A 64 -3.48 -0.70 5.77
CA LYS A 64 -2.01 -0.57 5.78
C LYS A 64 -1.55 0.72 6.46
N ALA A 65 -2.27 1.83 6.25
CA ALA A 65 -1.97 3.10 6.93
C ALA A 65 -2.04 2.94 8.45
N PHE A 66 -3.11 2.35 8.98
CA PHE A 66 -3.23 2.11 10.42
C PHE A 66 -2.24 1.06 10.93
N ILE A 67 -1.95 -0.01 10.17
CA ILE A 67 -0.91 -0.99 10.54
C ILE A 67 0.44 -0.29 10.73
N VAL A 68 0.87 0.55 9.79
CA VAL A 68 2.12 1.31 9.87
C VAL A 68 2.15 2.21 11.10
N LEU A 69 1.06 2.96 11.37
CA LEU A 69 0.95 3.83 12.54
C LEU A 69 1.01 3.05 13.86
N LEU A 70 0.35 1.90 13.93
CA LEU A 70 0.38 1.03 15.12
C LEU A 70 1.76 0.40 15.35
N GLN A 71 2.45 0.00 14.28
CA GLN A 71 3.83 -0.50 14.34
C GLN A 71 4.79 0.58 14.83
N ALA A 72 4.57 1.84 14.42
CA ALA A 72 5.31 3.00 14.90
C ALA A 72 4.87 3.47 16.30
N ARG A 73 3.84 2.87 16.93
CA ARG A 73 3.26 3.24 18.23
C ARG A 73 2.69 4.66 18.27
N VAL A 74 2.17 5.14 17.16
CA VAL A 74 1.42 6.39 17.10
C VAL A 74 0.06 6.19 17.76
N ASP A 75 -0.37 7.12 18.61
CA ASP A 75 -1.72 7.08 19.19
C ASP A 75 -2.75 7.53 18.15
N VAL A 76 -3.54 6.58 17.68
CA VAL A 76 -4.58 6.76 16.65
C VAL A 76 -5.91 6.15 17.08
N ARG A 77 -6.16 6.05 18.38
CA ARG A 77 -7.34 5.37 18.95
C ARG A 77 -8.65 5.88 18.37
N ALA A 78 -8.86 7.18 18.32
CA ALA A 78 -10.13 7.78 17.87
C ALA A 78 -10.31 7.62 16.36
N GLU A 79 -9.23 7.76 15.61
CA GLU A 79 -9.20 7.59 14.15
C GLU A 79 -9.47 6.15 13.76
N LEU A 80 -8.81 5.21 14.42
CA LEU A 80 -8.94 3.77 14.21
C LEU A 80 -10.34 3.28 14.56
N ASP A 81 -10.90 3.72 15.69
CA ASP A 81 -12.26 3.34 16.09
C ASP A 81 -13.29 3.81 15.05
N GLY A 82 -13.16 5.04 14.55
CA GLY A 82 -13.98 5.57 13.47
C GLY A 82 -13.87 4.74 12.18
N TRP A 83 -12.65 4.39 11.78
CA TRP A 83 -12.40 3.55 10.61
C TRP A 83 -13.04 2.16 10.75
N LEU A 84 -12.79 1.49 11.86
CA LEU A 84 -13.32 0.14 12.09
C LEU A 84 -14.86 0.16 12.21
N ALA A 85 -15.44 1.19 12.85
CA ALA A 85 -16.88 1.37 12.88
C ALA A 85 -17.50 1.53 11.50
N TRP A 86 -16.78 2.14 10.56
CA TRP A 86 -17.20 2.29 9.18
C TRP A 86 -16.96 1.01 8.35
N LEU A 87 -15.81 0.35 8.50
CA LEU A 87 -15.40 -0.78 7.67
C LEU A 87 -16.15 -2.07 8.00
N LEU A 88 -16.22 -2.47 9.31
CA LEU A 88 -16.63 -3.81 9.69
C LEU A 88 -18.03 -4.22 9.21
N PRO A 89 -19.06 -3.33 9.24
CA PRO A 89 -20.39 -3.65 8.70
C PRO A 89 -20.43 -3.88 7.18
N ARG A 90 -19.33 -3.59 6.47
CA ARG A 90 -19.22 -3.69 5.01
C ARG A 90 -18.53 -4.96 4.54
N GLN A 91 -18.22 -5.87 5.47
CA GLN A 91 -17.68 -7.17 5.08
C GLN A 91 -18.71 -7.93 4.24
N ARG A 92 -18.29 -8.45 3.09
CA ARG A 92 -19.11 -9.28 2.21
C ARG A 92 -19.44 -10.63 2.88
N ALA A 93 -20.46 -11.32 2.37
CA ALA A 93 -20.85 -12.64 2.87
C ALA A 93 -19.75 -13.71 2.70
N ASP A 94 -18.87 -13.54 1.69
CA ASP A 94 -17.71 -14.40 1.46
C ASP A 94 -16.50 -14.06 2.35
N GLY A 95 -16.60 -12.99 3.15
CA GLY A 95 -15.57 -12.52 4.08
C GLY A 95 -14.59 -11.49 3.53
N GLY A 96 -14.70 -11.12 2.25
CA GLY A 96 -13.92 -10.07 1.63
C GLY A 96 -14.49 -8.67 1.83
N PHE A 97 -13.85 -7.69 1.20
CA PHE A 97 -14.30 -6.30 1.15
C PHE A 97 -14.20 -5.78 -0.28
N ASP A 98 -15.04 -4.83 -0.62
CA ASP A 98 -14.97 -4.12 -1.90
C ASP A 98 -14.27 -2.77 -1.73
N ARG A 99 -14.01 -2.09 -2.83
CA ARG A 99 -13.73 -0.65 -2.86
C ARG A 99 -15.04 0.12 -2.91
N TYR A 100 -15.09 1.24 -2.21
CA TYR A 100 -16.32 2.02 -2.04
C TYR A 100 -16.16 3.41 -2.64
N CYS A 101 -17.20 3.86 -3.34
CA CYS A 101 -17.26 5.20 -3.91
C CYS A 101 -18.43 5.98 -3.33
N ARG A 102 -18.24 7.30 -3.27
CA ARG A 102 -19.29 8.23 -2.89
C ARG A 102 -19.30 9.42 -3.85
N ALA A 103 -20.44 9.69 -4.46
CA ALA A 103 -20.62 10.86 -5.33
C ALA A 103 -21.30 11.99 -4.55
N GLY A 104 -20.54 12.98 -4.12
CA GLY A 104 -21.02 14.09 -3.27
C GLY A 104 -21.45 13.58 -1.90
N ASP A 105 -22.64 13.98 -1.43
CA ASP A 105 -23.19 13.62 -0.12
C ASP A 105 -24.03 12.32 -0.12
N ARG A 106 -23.94 11.52 -1.19
CA ARG A 106 -24.66 10.25 -1.28
C ARG A 106 -24.03 9.19 -0.38
N ASP A 107 -24.79 8.13 -0.13
CA ASP A 107 -24.30 6.97 0.61
C ASP A 107 -23.14 6.26 -0.13
N TRP A 108 -22.28 5.62 0.65
CA TRP A 108 -21.23 4.79 0.14
C TRP A 108 -21.77 3.55 -0.56
N THR A 109 -21.30 3.29 -1.76
CA THR A 109 -21.65 2.10 -2.54
C THR A 109 -20.39 1.31 -2.90
N ALA A 110 -20.47 -0.02 -2.88
CA ALA A 110 -19.45 -0.88 -3.47
C ALA A 110 -19.41 -0.60 -4.98
N CYS A 111 -18.28 -0.06 -5.46
CA CYS A 111 -18.16 0.39 -6.85
C CYS A 111 -17.10 -0.39 -7.65
N ARG A 112 -16.19 -1.07 -6.96
CA ARG A 112 -15.16 -1.91 -7.57
C ARG A 112 -14.84 -3.07 -6.63
N LYS A 113 -14.39 -4.19 -7.18
CA LYS A 113 -13.75 -5.24 -6.39
C LYS A 113 -12.52 -4.69 -5.66
N ALA A 114 -12.11 -5.32 -4.58
CA ALA A 114 -10.80 -5.11 -3.98
C ALA A 114 -9.68 -5.17 -5.04
N ASP A 115 -8.52 -4.61 -4.75
CA ASP A 115 -7.35 -4.77 -5.61
C ASP A 115 -6.86 -6.23 -5.57
N ALA A 116 -6.87 -6.80 -4.36
CA ALA A 116 -6.57 -8.20 -4.08
C ALA A 116 -7.39 -8.65 -2.87
N ASP A 117 -8.14 -9.75 -2.98
CA ASP A 117 -8.95 -10.26 -1.87
C ASP A 117 -8.07 -10.87 -0.76
N ASP A 118 -6.95 -11.51 -1.09
CA ASP A 118 -6.02 -12.10 -0.13
C ASP A 118 -5.34 -11.04 0.74
N SER A 119 -4.76 -10.00 0.15
CA SER A 119 -4.09 -8.93 0.91
C SER A 119 -5.09 -8.06 1.68
N THR A 120 -6.30 -7.83 1.15
CA THR A 120 -7.33 -7.08 1.87
C THR A 120 -7.82 -7.85 3.10
N ALA A 121 -8.07 -9.15 2.98
CA ALA A 121 -8.43 -10.01 4.11
C ALA A 121 -7.28 -10.11 5.13
N ALA A 122 -6.04 -10.28 4.66
CA ALA A 122 -4.85 -10.37 5.50
C ALA A 122 -4.63 -9.07 6.30
N THR A 123 -4.63 -7.91 5.64
CA THR A 123 -4.46 -6.62 6.32
C THR A 123 -5.58 -6.31 7.31
N THR A 124 -6.80 -6.78 7.06
CA THR A 124 -7.90 -6.68 8.03
C THR A 124 -7.62 -7.51 9.28
N ILE A 125 -7.18 -8.76 9.14
CA ILE A 125 -6.81 -9.64 10.27
C ILE A 125 -5.64 -9.02 11.05
N GLU A 126 -4.57 -8.60 10.36
CA GLU A 126 -3.39 -8.00 10.98
C GLU A 126 -3.76 -6.75 11.78
N LEU A 127 -4.52 -5.82 11.18
CA LEU A 127 -4.97 -4.59 11.83
C LEU A 127 -5.75 -4.87 13.11
N LEU A 128 -6.74 -5.75 13.05
CA LEU A 128 -7.60 -6.07 14.20
C LEU A 128 -6.79 -6.68 15.34
N HIS A 129 -5.87 -7.61 15.04
CA HIS A 129 -5.01 -8.22 16.07
C HIS A 129 -3.97 -7.25 16.63
N LEU A 130 -3.38 -6.37 15.81
CA LEU A 130 -2.49 -5.30 16.29
C LEU A 130 -3.23 -4.34 17.21
N ALA A 131 -4.41 -3.87 16.80
CA ALA A 131 -5.23 -2.96 17.59
C ALA A 131 -5.69 -3.59 18.93
N LEU A 132 -6.05 -4.89 18.91
CA LEU A 132 -6.42 -5.63 20.13
C LEU A 132 -5.24 -5.70 21.11
N ARG A 133 -4.04 -6.09 20.62
CA ARG A 133 -2.82 -6.17 21.47
C ARG A 133 -2.41 -4.83 22.06
N ASN A 134 -2.63 -3.74 21.32
CA ASN A 134 -2.34 -2.39 21.79
C ASN A 134 -3.45 -1.80 22.69
N GLY A 135 -4.54 -2.53 22.95
CA GLY A 135 -5.64 -2.08 23.78
C GLY A 135 -6.43 -0.90 23.19
N LEU A 136 -6.46 -0.77 21.85
CA LEU A 136 -7.05 0.39 21.17
C LEU A 136 -8.50 0.17 20.71
N LEU A 137 -9.01 -1.05 20.78
CA LEU A 137 -10.37 -1.37 20.33
C LEU A 137 -11.42 -0.95 21.36
N SER A 138 -12.48 -0.29 20.89
CA SER A 138 -13.70 -0.08 21.68
C SER A 138 -14.42 -1.42 21.96
N ASP A 139 -15.31 -1.45 22.95
CA ASP A 139 -16.05 -2.66 23.29
C ASP A 139 -16.99 -3.09 22.16
N ARG A 140 -17.53 -2.13 21.39
CA ARG A 140 -18.27 -2.40 20.18
C ARG A 140 -17.44 -3.21 19.19
N VAL A 141 -16.28 -2.70 18.81
CA VAL A 141 -15.39 -3.37 17.84
C VAL A 141 -14.93 -4.73 18.36
N LYS A 142 -14.63 -4.85 19.66
CA LYS A 142 -14.29 -6.15 20.28
C LYS A 142 -15.41 -7.18 20.13
N SER A 143 -16.69 -6.77 20.21
CA SER A 143 -17.83 -7.69 20.06
C SER A 143 -17.99 -8.19 18.61
N GLU A 144 -17.66 -7.37 17.60
CA GLU A 144 -17.75 -7.71 16.19
C GLU A 144 -16.53 -8.49 15.68
N LEU A 145 -15.36 -8.30 16.32
CA LEU A 145 -14.07 -8.84 15.90
C LEU A 145 -14.09 -10.35 15.58
N PRO A 146 -14.66 -11.26 16.41
CA PRO A 146 -14.60 -12.69 16.10
C PRO A 146 -15.35 -13.07 14.82
N ALA A 147 -16.40 -12.35 14.46
CA ALA A 147 -17.16 -12.59 13.23
C ALA A 147 -16.37 -12.14 12.00
N VAL A 148 -15.83 -10.92 12.05
CA VAL A 148 -15.06 -10.32 10.94
C VAL A 148 -13.78 -11.11 10.68
N VAL A 149 -13.05 -11.49 11.73
CA VAL A 149 -11.83 -12.31 11.59
C VAL A 149 -12.17 -13.65 10.95
N ARG A 150 -13.21 -14.36 11.40
CA ARG A 150 -13.66 -15.63 10.77
C ARG A 150 -14.04 -15.44 9.30
N GLY A 151 -14.72 -14.34 8.96
CA GLY A 151 -15.04 -14.01 7.57
C GLY A 151 -13.77 -13.88 6.71
N SER A 152 -12.83 -13.06 7.13
CA SER A 152 -11.56 -12.87 6.42
C SER A 152 -10.71 -14.15 6.36
N GLU A 153 -10.73 -14.99 7.40
CA GLU A 153 -10.09 -16.31 7.39
C GLU A 153 -10.75 -17.27 6.41
N THR A 154 -12.09 -17.21 6.27
CA THR A 154 -12.82 -17.99 5.27
C THR A 154 -12.42 -17.57 3.86
N MET A 155 -12.32 -16.26 3.60
CA MET A 155 -11.80 -15.75 2.34
C MET A 155 -10.39 -16.28 2.06
N LEU A 156 -9.46 -16.16 3.00
CA LEU A 156 -8.11 -16.68 2.83
C LEU A 156 -8.09 -18.20 2.58
N ALA A 157 -8.95 -18.97 3.25
CA ALA A 157 -9.02 -20.41 3.03
C ALA A 157 -9.46 -20.78 1.61
N GLN A 158 -10.33 -19.98 0.98
CA GLN A 158 -10.75 -20.18 -0.41
C GLN A 158 -9.64 -19.80 -1.42
N LEU A 159 -8.77 -18.87 -1.06
CA LEU A 159 -7.70 -18.37 -1.93
C LEU A 159 -6.42 -19.20 -1.83
N LYS A 160 -6.32 -20.08 -0.84
CA LYS A 160 -5.13 -20.91 -0.63
C LYS A 160 -5.05 -22.02 -1.66
N ASN A 161 -3.96 -22.05 -2.42
CA ASN A 161 -3.65 -23.18 -3.27
C ASN A 161 -3.20 -24.39 -2.41
N PRO A 162 -3.91 -25.53 -2.47
CA PRO A 162 -3.60 -26.70 -1.63
C PRO A 162 -2.27 -27.39 -1.99
N GLU A 163 -1.81 -27.28 -3.24
CA GLU A 163 -0.59 -27.94 -3.72
C GLU A 163 0.65 -27.13 -3.34
N THR A 164 0.61 -25.81 -3.53
CA THR A 164 1.75 -24.92 -3.32
C THR A 164 1.77 -24.28 -1.93
N GLY A 165 0.62 -24.17 -1.29
CA GLY A 165 0.44 -23.55 0.02
C GLY A 165 0.43 -22.02 0.03
N ILE A 166 0.62 -21.36 -1.15
CA ILE A 166 0.53 -19.90 -1.30
C ILE A 166 -0.91 -19.46 -1.64
N TYR A 167 -1.16 -18.14 -1.55
CA TYR A 167 -2.48 -17.53 -1.73
C TYR A 167 -2.55 -16.79 -3.05
N GLN A 168 -3.66 -16.96 -3.78
CA GLN A 168 -3.95 -16.26 -5.02
C GLN A 168 -4.76 -14.99 -4.77
N VAL A 169 -4.63 -14.02 -5.66
CA VAL A 169 -5.27 -12.70 -5.58
C VAL A 169 -6.79 -12.79 -5.50
N PHE A 170 -7.40 -13.63 -6.35
CA PHE A 170 -8.85 -13.87 -6.42
C PHE A 170 -9.13 -15.34 -6.67
N ALA A 171 -10.30 -15.81 -6.27
CA ALA A 171 -10.70 -17.21 -6.41
C ALA A 171 -10.75 -17.69 -7.88
N ASP A 172 -10.99 -16.78 -8.81
CA ASP A 172 -11.10 -17.02 -10.25
C ASP A 172 -9.82 -16.66 -11.04
N THR A 173 -8.77 -16.21 -10.37
CA THR A 173 -7.56 -15.69 -11.01
C THR A 173 -6.32 -16.36 -10.42
N PRO A 174 -5.69 -17.33 -11.10
CA PRO A 174 -4.53 -18.07 -10.59
C PRO A 174 -3.25 -17.23 -10.70
N THR A 175 -3.28 -16.04 -10.10
CA THR A 175 -2.16 -15.12 -9.96
C THR A 175 -1.80 -15.00 -8.49
N TYR A 176 -0.52 -15.07 -8.19
CA TYR A 176 0.05 -15.05 -6.85
C TYR A 176 1.11 -13.97 -6.79
N TYR A 177 0.95 -13.00 -5.90
CA TYR A 177 1.97 -11.98 -5.67
C TYR A 177 2.79 -12.29 -4.42
N LEU A 178 4.10 -12.04 -4.50
CA LEU A 178 5.01 -12.20 -3.38
C LEU A 178 4.58 -11.31 -2.20
N MET A 179 4.28 -10.03 -2.47
CA MET A 179 3.91 -9.07 -1.44
C MET A 179 2.62 -9.50 -0.71
N ASP A 180 1.59 -9.95 -1.44
CA ASP A 180 0.31 -10.37 -0.86
C ASP A 180 0.49 -11.58 0.05
N ASN A 181 1.33 -12.54 -0.37
CA ASN A 181 1.66 -13.70 0.44
C ASN A 181 2.48 -13.34 1.70
N VAL A 182 3.35 -12.33 1.63
CA VAL A 182 4.02 -11.78 2.83
C VAL A 182 3.01 -11.14 3.77
N GLU A 183 1.98 -10.46 3.26
CA GLU A 183 0.91 -9.88 4.08
C GLU A 183 0.06 -10.95 4.77
N VAL A 184 -0.28 -12.04 4.06
CA VAL A 184 -0.94 -13.18 4.70
C VAL A 184 -0.05 -13.78 5.79
N TYR A 185 1.26 -13.87 5.56
CA TYR A 185 2.20 -14.30 6.59
C TYR A 185 2.15 -13.39 7.83
N THR A 186 2.22 -12.06 7.65
CA THR A 186 2.16 -11.12 8.79
C THR A 186 0.83 -11.20 9.56
N ALA A 187 -0.28 -11.41 8.85
CA ALA A 187 -1.59 -11.64 9.46
C ALA A 187 -1.63 -12.91 10.30
N LEU A 188 -1.02 -14.01 9.82
CA LEU A 188 -0.91 -15.26 10.58
C LEU A 188 -0.05 -15.10 11.84
N VAL A 189 1.06 -14.37 11.75
CA VAL A 189 1.91 -14.03 12.91
C VAL A 189 1.12 -13.16 13.89
N ALA A 190 0.43 -12.14 13.40
CA ALA A 190 -0.36 -11.23 14.22
C ALA A 190 -1.47 -11.95 14.98
N SER A 191 -2.09 -12.95 14.37
CA SER A 191 -3.15 -13.77 14.96
C SER A 191 -2.64 -14.95 15.84
N GLY A 192 -1.31 -15.11 16.01
CA GLY A 192 -0.70 -16.16 16.79
C GLY A 192 -0.71 -17.55 16.12
N ARG A 193 -1.00 -17.63 14.84
CA ARG A 193 -1.02 -18.88 14.05
C ARG A 193 0.38 -19.28 13.56
N THR A 194 1.33 -19.42 14.47
CA THR A 194 2.77 -19.63 14.16
C THR A 194 3.03 -20.80 13.23
N LYS A 195 2.39 -21.96 13.45
CA LYS A 195 2.58 -23.14 12.57
C LYS A 195 2.13 -22.87 11.12
N ALA A 196 1.04 -22.12 10.94
CA ALA A 196 0.55 -21.77 9.61
C ALA A 196 1.47 -20.71 8.96
N ALA A 197 1.98 -19.77 9.75
CA ALA A 197 2.96 -18.78 9.30
C ALA A 197 4.27 -19.45 8.84
N ASP A 198 4.81 -20.40 9.62
CA ASP A 198 6.03 -21.14 9.27
C ASP A 198 5.85 -21.96 7.97
N ALA A 199 4.68 -22.61 7.82
CA ALA A 199 4.37 -23.34 6.61
C ALA A 199 4.27 -22.41 5.39
N LEU A 200 3.63 -21.24 5.55
CA LEU A 200 3.55 -20.24 4.48
C LEU A 200 4.92 -19.64 4.16
N ALA A 201 5.76 -19.35 5.16
CA ALA A 201 7.11 -18.86 4.94
C ALA A 201 7.95 -19.84 4.08
N SER A 202 7.80 -21.14 4.35
CA SER A 202 8.45 -22.21 3.56
C SER A 202 7.90 -22.25 2.14
N ALA A 203 6.58 -22.12 1.96
CA ALA A 203 5.93 -22.07 0.65
C ALA A 203 6.35 -20.84 -0.17
N ILE A 204 6.43 -19.66 0.45
CA ILE A 204 6.90 -18.43 -0.18
C ILE A 204 8.33 -18.60 -0.70
N ARG A 205 9.24 -19.14 0.13
CA ARG A 205 10.62 -19.40 -0.32
C ARG A 205 10.64 -20.37 -1.50
N HIS A 206 9.89 -21.47 -1.41
CA HIS A 206 9.87 -22.47 -2.47
C HIS A 206 9.37 -21.91 -3.82
N GLN A 207 8.36 -21.03 -3.79
CA GLN A 207 7.72 -20.54 -5.01
C GLN A 207 8.39 -19.29 -5.60
N PHE A 208 8.86 -18.38 -4.74
CA PHE A 208 9.31 -17.07 -5.20
C PHE A 208 10.83 -16.89 -5.15
N ASP A 209 11.58 -17.66 -4.34
CA ASP A 209 13.05 -17.58 -4.30
C ASP A 209 13.67 -18.35 -5.46
N GLN A 210 14.40 -17.63 -6.32
CA GLN A 210 15.14 -18.18 -7.46
C GLN A 210 16.64 -18.35 -7.14
N GLY A 211 17.03 -18.32 -5.87
CA GLY A 211 18.39 -18.45 -5.38
C GLY A 211 19.27 -17.20 -5.52
N ARG A 212 19.07 -16.39 -6.58
CA ARG A 212 19.79 -15.11 -6.78
C ARG A 212 18.87 -13.90 -6.83
N SER A 213 17.58 -14.12 -6.92
CA SER A 213 16.55 -13.07 -7.01
C SER A 213 15.22 -13.63 -6.55
N TRP A 214 14.33 -12.74 -6.17
CA TRP A 214 12.95 -13.10 -5.83
C TRP A 214 12.03 -12.76 -6.99
N GLN A 215 11.22 -13.73 -7.38
CA GLN A 215 10.18 -13.53 -8.38
C GLN A 215 9.02 -12.75 -7.73
N PRO A 216 8.58 -11.62 -8.31
CA PRO A 216 7.54 -10.79 -7.68
C PRO A 216 6.12 -11.37 -7.79
N ALA A 217 5.91 -12.24 -8.78
CA ALA A 217 4.60 -12.84 -9.04
C ALA A 217 4.71 -14.20 -9.74
N PHE A 218 3.68 -15.03 -9.58
CA PHE A 218 3.54 -16.29 -10.28
C PHE A 218 2.10 -16.39 -10.87
N PRO A 219 1.93 -16.78 -12.17
CA PRO A 219 2.98 -16.98 -13.17
C PRO A 219 3.80 -15.70 -13.43
N ARG A 220 4.98 -15.86 -14.01
CA ARG A 220 5.88 -14.74 -14.33
C ARG A 220 5.27 -13.85 -15.40
N PHE A 221 5.27 -12.54 -15.18
CA PHE A 221 4.87 -11.54 -16.16
C PHE A 221 6.04 -11.13 -17.05
N GLU A 222 5.81 -10.98 -18.35
CA GLU A 222 6.82 -10.50 -19.30
C GLU A 222 7.21 -9.05 -19.03
N HIS A 223 6.22 -8.21 -18.73
CA HIS A 223 6.43 -6.80 -18.41
C HIS A 223 6.23 -6.56 -16.90
N GLN A 224 7.26 -6.04 -16.26
CA GLN A 224 7.24 -5.70 -14.84
C GLN A 224 7.03 -4.20 -14.68
N SER A 225 5.85 -3.80 -14.18
CA SER A 225 5.57 -2.45 -13.73
C SER A 225 6.16 -2.20 -12.34
N PHE A 226 6.24 -0.95 -11.91
CA PHE A 226 6.68 -0.64 -10.56
C PHE A 226 5.75 -1.31 -9.53
N TYR A 227 4.46 -1.02 -9.59
CA TYR A 227 3.45 -1.77 -8.86
C TYR A 227 2.79 -2.80 -9.81
N PRO A 228 2.63 -4.04 -9.41
CA PRO A 228 3.03 -4.63 -8.12
C PRO A 228 4.47 -5.18 -8.09
N HIS A 229 5.14 -5.32 -9.23
CA HIS A 229 6.30 -6.21 -9.39
C HIS A 229 7.58 -5.70 -8.68
N VAL A 230 7.97 -4.44 -8.95
CA VAL A 230 9.19 -3.86 -8.34
C VAL A 230 8.97 -3.63 -6.85
N LEU A 231 7.76 -3.21 -6.47
CA LEU A 231 7.37 -2.96 -5.09
C LEU A 231 7.41 -4.24 -4.24
N ALA A 232 6.99 -5.39 -4.79
CA ALA A 232 6.89 -6.65 -4.07
C ALA A 232 8.19 -7.06 -3.34
N ARG A 233 9.36 -6.77 -3.91
CA ARG A 233 10.65 -7.09 -3.29
C ARG A 233 10.89 -6.36 -1.98
N THR A 234 10.33 -5.18 -1.81
CA THR A 234 10.55 -4.36 -0.60
C THR A 234 9.95 -5.00 0.65
N PHE A 235 8.98 -5.87 0.52
CA PHE A 235 8.37 -6.60 1.63
C PHE A 235 9.32 -7.62 2.28
N LEU A 236 10.38 -8.02 1.58
CA LEU A 236 11.41 -8.94 2.10
C LEU A 236 12.45 -8.25 2.99
N TRP A 237 12.48 -6.92 3.05
CA TRP A 237 13.49 -6.17 3.81
C TRP A 237 13.22 -6.11 5.31
N VAL A 238 12.06 -6.59 5.75
CA VAL A 238 11.80 -6.80 7.18
C VAL A 238 12.61 -8.02 7.63
N PRO A 239 13.69 -7.85 8.44
CA PRO A 239 14.60 -8.95 8.76
C PRO A 239 13.96 -10.03 9.62
N GLY A 240 14.43 -11.26 9.45
CA GLY A 240 14.17 -12.36 10.40
C GLY A 240 13.17 -13.41 9.94
N VAL A 241 12.50 -13.22 8.80
CA VAL A 241 11.56 -14.22 8.28
C VAL A 241 12.04 -14.84 6.97
N PHE A 242 12.19 -14.01 5.94
CA PHE A 242 12.54 -14.45 4.59
C PHE A 242 14.03 -14.25 4.31
N THR A 243 14.63 -13.27 4.97
CA THR A 243 16.02 -12.87 4.78
C THR A 243 16.67 -12.59 6.12
N THR A 244 17.98 -12.85 6.21
CA THR A 244 18.80 -12.28 7.26
C THR A 244 18.96 -10.77 7.06
N ARG A 245 19.38 -10.04 8.10
CA ARG A 245 19.65 -8.59 7.97
C ARG A 245 20.67 -8.27 6.88
N ALA A 246 21.67 -9.14 6.68
CA ALA A 246 22.69 -8.97 5.65
C ALA A 246 22.13 -9.18 4.24
N GLU A 247 21.31 -10.21 4.05
CA GLU A 247 20.63 -10.48 2.77
C GLU A 247 19.64 -9.36 2.43
N ALA A 248 18.80 -8.93 3.38
CA ALA A 248 17.87 -7.81 3.21
C ALA A 248 18.62 -6.53 2.84
N GLY A 249 19.75 -6.22 3.50
CA GLY A 249 20.58 -5.07 3.19
C GLY A 249 21.20 -5.14 1.79
N SER A 250 21.67 -6.31 1.38
CA SER A 250 22.23 -6.54 0.04
C SER A 250 21.17 -6.41 -1.06
N ASP A 251 19.99 -7.01 -0.86
CA ASP A 251 18.87 -6.89 -1.80
C ASP A 251 18.38 -5.45 -1.91
N MET A 252 18.22 -4.75 -0.77
CA MET A 252 17.86 -3.35 -0.73
C MET A 252 18.88 -2.48 -1.47
N ALA A 253 20.18 -2.67 -1.26
CA ALA A 253 21.21 -1.90 -1.95
C ALA A 253 21.15 -2.11 -3.48
N SER A 254 20.95 -3.35 -3.93
CA SER A 254 20.76 -3.69 -5.35
C SER A 254 19.49 -3.04 -5.91
N TRP A 255 18.38 -3.08 -5.18
CA TRP A 255 17.12 -2.45 -5.56
C TRP A 255 17.27 -0.93 -5.65
N MET A 256 17.91 -0.30 -4.67
CA MET A 256 18.15 1.13 -4.65
C MET A 256 19.02 1.59 -5.82
N ALA A 257 20.06 0.82 -6.17
CA ALA A 257 20.90 1.11 -7.34
C ALA A 257 20.11 1.08 -8.66
N GLN A 258 19.11 0.21 -8.76
CA GLN A 258 18.32 0.02 -9.98
C GLN A 258 17.08 0.91 -10.06
N TYR A 259 16.37 1.11 -8.93
CA TYR A 259 15.05 1.73 -8.89
C TYR A 259 14.96 2.97 -7.99
N GLY A 260 15.95 3.21 -7.13
CA GLY A 260 15.87 4.25 -6.10
C GLY A 260 15.61 5.66 -6.65
N ASP A 261 16.27 6.04 -7.73
CA ASP A 261 16.05 7.33 -8.38
C ASP A 261 14.66 7.41 -9.03
N ARG A 262 14.22 6.34 -9.70
CA ARG A 262 12.91 6.26 -10.34
C ARG A 262 11.79 6.36 -9.29
N TRP A 263 11.94 5.64 -8.17
CA TRP A 263 11.03 5.72 -7.03
C TRP A 263 10.95 7.13 -6.45
N ARG A 264 12.09 7.75 -6.07
CA ARG A 264 12.11 9.09 -5.48
C ARG A 264 11.58 10.17 -6.42
N ARG A 265 11.82 10.05 -7.73
CA ARG A 265 11.31 10.97 -8.76
C ARG A 265 9.93 10.62 -9.28
N ARG A 266 9.37 9.47 -8.90
CA ARG A 266 8.06 8.98 -9.34
C ARG A 266 7.95 8.91 -10.87
N THR A 267 8.98 8.40 -11.55
CA THR A 267 9.04 8.36 -13.01
C THR A 267 8.30 7.18 -13.62
N ASP A 268 7.98 6.15 -12.84
CA ASP A 268 7.29 4.94 -13.30
C ASP A 268 5.77 5.06 -13.19
N ASP A 269 5.32 5.72 -12.14
CA ASP A 269 3.93 6.05 -11.89
C ASP A 269 3.84 7.32 -11.04
N HIS A 270 2.63 7.75 -10.69
CA HIS A 270 2.42 8.99 -9.94
C HIS A 270 2.45 8.81 -8.42
N PHE A 271 2.50 7.57 -7.92
CA PHE A 271 2.42 7.29 -6.50
C PHE A 271 3.77 7.50 -5.79
N ALA A 272 3.69 7.97 -4.57
CA ALA A 272 4.87 8.23 -3.75
C ALA A 272 5.47 6.95 -3.15
N TRP A 273 4.67 5.89 -3.04
CA TRP A 273 5.05 4.58 -2.51
C TRP A 273 5.82 4.67 -1.18
N GLY A 274 5.24 5.38 -0.22
CA GLY A 274 5.79 5.53 1.13
C GLY A 274 6.11 4.21 1.81
N LEU A 275 5.37 3.15 1.45
CA LEU A 275 5.61 1.81 1.99
C LEU A 275 7.05 1.31 1.72
N VAL A 276 7.69 1.73 0.62
CA VAL A 276 9.12 1.45 0.38
C VAL A 276 9.97 2.09 1.48
N ALA A 277 9.71 3.37 1.80
CA ALA A 277 10.42 4.07 2.87
C ALA A 277 10.20 3.43 4.24
N TRP A 278 8.97 2.97 4.51
CA TRP A 278 8.66 2.24 5.73
C TRP A 278 9.41 0.91 5.80
N ASN A 279 9.41 0.12 4.75
CA ASN A 279 10.06 -1.19 4.73
C ASN A 279 11.59 -1.10 4.87
N LEU A 280 12.21 -0.02 4.38
CA LEU A 280 13.68 0.15 4.45
C LEU A 280 14.17 0.94 5.68
N HIS A 281 13.29 1.64 6.43
CA HIS A 281 13.75 2.64 7.43
C HIS A 281 14.69 2.09 8.51
N GLN A 282 14.53 0.81 8.90
CA GLN A 282 15.41 0.17 9.88
C GLN A 282 16.77 -0.25 9.31
N LEU A 283 16.87 -0.44 7.98
CA LEU A 283 18.10 -0.82 7.28
C LEU A 283 18.86 0.42 6.79
N ALA A 284 18.13 1.42 6.30
CA ALA A 284 18.65 2.62 5.68
C ALA A 284 17.84 3.87 6.07
N PRO A 285 17.95 4.36 7.32
CA PRO A 285 17.19 5.50 7.81
C PRO A 285 17.43 6.78 7.00
N ILE A 286 18.62 6.96 6.43
CA ILE A 286 18.94 8.10 5.55
C ILE A 286 18.08 8.06 4.28
N GLU A 287 17.89 6.90 3.67
CA GLU A 287 17.07 6.76 2.47
C GLU A 287 15.59 7.04 2.77
N ALA A 288 15.10 6.65 3.94
CA ALA A 288 13.76 7.02 4.40
C ALA A 288 13.62 8.53 4.60
N ALA A 289 14.64 9.19 5.16
CA ALA A 289 14.67 10.65 5.29
C ALA A 289 14.71 11.34 3.91
N CYS A 290 15.49 10.81 2.96
CA CYS A 290 15.53 11.31 1.59
C CYS A 290 14.17 11.16 0.88
N TRP A 291 13.44 10.07 1.10
CA TRP A 291 12.08 9.97 0.59
C TRP A 291 11.18 11.05 1.18
N ARG A 292 11.17 11.23 2.51
CA ARG A 292 10.41 12.30 3.18
C ARG A 292 10.74 13.70 2.62
N HIS A 293 12.00 13.95 2.30
CA HIS A 293 12.45 15.19 1.67
C HIS A 293 11.89 15.34 0.25
N SER A 294 12.01 14.28 -0.56
CA SER A 294 11.68 14.31 -1.99
C SER A 294 10.18 14.42 -2.27
N VAL A 295 9.32 13.90 -1.38
CA VAL A 295 7.86 13.91 -1.59
C VAL A 295 7.18 15.22 -1.17
N ARG A 296 7.81 16.04 -0.33
CA ARG A 296 7.20 17.30 0.17
C ARG A 296 6.66 18.22 -0.93
N PRO A 297 7.39 18.46 -2.04
CA PRO A 297 6.86 19.28 -3.14
C PRO A 297 5.64 18.67 -3.86
N TYR A 298 5.42 17.37 -3.70
CA TYR A 298 4.41 16.61 -4.45
C TYR A 298 3.24 16.11 -3.57
N SER A 299 3.26 16.40 -2.28
CA SER A 299 2.27 15.89 -1.34
C SER A 299 0.83 16.37 -1.60
N SER A 300 0.65 17.45 -2.36
CA SER A 300 -0.66 17.91 -2.85
C SER A 300 -1.02 17.36 -4.23
N ALA A 301 -0.14 16.56 -4.86
CA ALA A 301 -0.34 16.05 -6.20
C ALA A 301 -1.13 14.74 -6.21
N ILE A 302 -1.67 14.41 -7.38
CA ILE A 302 -2.22 13.07 -7.66
C ILE A 302 -1.16 12.03 -7.32
N GLY A 303 -1.56 10.98 -6.59
CA GLY A 303 -0.66 9.91 -6.16
C GLY A 303 -0.12 10.03 -4.74
N TRP A 304 -0.51 11.06 -3.96
CA TRP A 304 -0.34 11.10 -2.51
C TRP A 304 -1.53 10.41 -1.85
N THR A 305 -1.29 9.30 -1.18
CA THR A 305 -2.33 8.46 -0.60
C THR A 305 -2.40 8.59 0.92
N VAL A 306 -3.48 8.11 1.51
CA VAL A 306 -3.62 7.97 2.97
C VAL A 306 -2.50 7.12 3.57
N LEU A 307 -2.01 6.12 2.83
CA LEU A 307 -0.87 5.29 3.26
C LEU A 307 0.44 6.09 3.27
N ASP A 308 0.68 6.94 2.26
CA ASP A 308 1.86 7.79 2.23
C ASP A 308 1.87 8.80 3.37
N ALA A 309 0.71 9.38 3.68
CA ALA A 309 0.53 10.28 4.83
C ALA A 309 0.80 9.56 6.16
N ALA A 310 0.30 8.33 6.32
CA ALA A 310 0.55 7.53 7.51
C ALA A 310 2.03 7.16 7.65
N VAL A 311 2.70 6.82 6.55
CA VAL A 311 4.13 6.53 6.55
C VAL A 311 4.95 7.76 6.94
N ASP A 312 4.64 8.95 6.41
CA ASP A 312 5.35 10.18 6.81
C ASP A 312 5.24 10.44 8.32
N VAL A 313 4.03 10.28 8.89
CA VAL A 313 3.78 10.39 10.33
C VAL A 313 4.55 9.33 11.12
N ALA A 314 4.51 8.08 10.68
CA ALA A 314 5.17 6.97 11.35
C ALA A 314 6.69 7.11 11.35
N LEU A 315 7.28 7.52 10.23
CA LEU A 315 8.72 7.78 10.11
C LEU A 315 9.13 8.95 11.01
N GLN A 316 8.35 10.03 11.05
CA GLN A 316 8.59 11.15 11.95
C GLN A 316 8.55 10.69 13.42
N HIS A 317 7.55 9.92 13.81
CA HIS A 317 7.41 9.38 15.16
C HIS A 317 8.58 8.46 15.54
N SER A 318 9.12 7.73 14.56
CA SER A 318 10.31 6.88 14.71
C SER A 318 11.64 7.66 14.70
N GLY A 319 11.60 8.99 14.73
CA GLY A 319 12.80 9.85 14.76
C GLY A 319 13.48 10.04 13.41
N ILE A 320 12.87 9.61 12.31
CA ILE A 320 13.42 9.84 10.95
C ILE A 320 13.10 11.29 10.54
N GLY A 321 14.13 12.11 10.37
CA GLY A 321 14.02 13.49 9.93
C GLY A 321 13.63 13.64 8.44
N VAL A 322 13.77 14.85 7.94
CA VAL A 322 13.56 15.19 6.52
C VAL A 322 14.86 15.66 5.85
N GLU A 323 15.98 15.60 6.56
CA GLU A 323 17.28 15.99 6.02
C GLU A 323 17.83 14.84 5.18
N CYS A 324 18.02 15.12 3.89
CA CYS A 324 18.68 14.22 2.95
C CYS A 324 20.10 14.76 2.68
N PRO A 325 21.15 14.08 3.17
CA PRO A 325 22.52 14.47 2.86
C PRO A 325 22.73 14.46 1.35
N ARG A 326 23.46 15.45 0.84
CA ARG A 326 23.84 15.57 -0.58
C ARG A 326 25.00 14.64 -0.91
#